data_6b0894db3a09787174c99f9fb66bea1c
#
_entry.id   6b0894db3a09787174c99f9fb66bea1c
#
_cell.length_a   1.000
_cell.length_b   1.000
_cell.length_c   1.000
_cell.angle_alpha   90.00
_cell.angle_beta   90.00
_cell.angle_gamma   90.00
#
_symmetry.space_group_name_H-M   'P 1'
#
loop_
_entity.id
_entity.type
_entity.pdbx_description
1 polymer ?
#
loop_
_entity_poly.entity_id
_entity_poly.type
_entity_poly.pdbx_seq_one_letter_code
_entity_poly.pdbx_strand_id
1 'polypeptide(L)'
;MLACFTGHHHLNDLVEVREIPYVQINSMSYFWVGEECRNQAYSDQIHAARPMLAFTAPYRDPLWTTVTIDPIAGEIRVEGRESAWAGQAPEELGYAAPLAQRKGMSPRIDPRRLEIDRRGVPRLA
;
A
#
# COMPACT_ATOMS: atom_id res chain seq x y z
N MET A 1 15.26 5.29 -16.34
CA MET A 1 13.90 5.02 -15.77
C MET A 1 13.67 6.06 -14.68
N LEU A 2 12.53 6.77 -14.71
CA LEU A 2 12.25 7.85 -13.75
C LEU A 2 11.79 7.34 -12.40
N ALA A 3 10.91 6.35 -12.39
CA ALA A 3 10.39 5.70 -11.19
C ALA A 3 9.79 4.34 -11.56
N CYS A 4 9.59 3.49 -10.58
CA CYS A 4 8.87 2.23 -10.72
C CYS A 4 7.69 2.24 -9.75
N PHE A 5 6.48 1.99 -10.26
CA PHE A 5 5.29 1.81 -9.42
C PHE A 5 4.96 0.33 -9.35
N THR A 6 4.81 -0.17 -8.14
CA THR A 6 4.57 -1.58 -7.89
C THR A 6 3.34 -1.76 -7.01
N GLY A 7 2.74 -2.93 -7.08
CA GLY A 7 1.65 -3.38 -6.21
C GLY A 7 1.94 -4.77 -5.67
N HIS A 8 0.93 -5.58 -5.45
CA HIS A 8 0.97 -6.99 -5.06
C HIS A 8 1.27 -7.25 -3.57
N HIS A 9 2.27 -6.60 -2.99
CA HIS A 9 2.61 -6.83 -1.58
C HIS A 9 1.65 -6.17 -0.58
N HIS A 10 0.71 -5.35 -1.06
CA HIS A 10 -0.27 -4.64 -0.24
C HIS A 10 0.38 -3.78 0.86
N LEU A 11 1.46 -3.11 0.51
CA LEU A 11 2.23 -2.24 1.40
C LEU A 11 2.22 -0.80 0.89
N ASN A 12 2.24 0.13 1.81
CA ASN A 12 2.46 1.55 1.56
C ASN A 12 3.93 1.86 1.82
N ASP A 13 4.79 1.75 0.81
CA ASP A 13 6.23 1.84 0.97
C ASP A 13 6.91 2.57 -0.18
N LEU A 14 8.12 3.02 0.07
CA LEU A 14 9.00 3.65 -0.90
C LEU A 14 10.45 3.21 -0.63
N VAL A 15 11.04 2.58 -1.61
CA VAL A 15 12.42 2.10 -1.56
C VAL A 15 13.19 2.69 -2.73
N GLU A 16 14.40 3.18 -2.49
CA GLU A 16 15.30 3.60 -3.55
C GLU A 16 16.38 2.54 -3.80
N VAL A 17 16.53 2.12 -5.04
CA VAL A 17 17.56 1.19 -5.47
C VAL A 17 18.30 1.78 -6.67
N ARG A 18 19.61 2.02 -6.54
CA ARG A 18 20.43 2.59 -7.60
C ARG A 18 19.84 3.89 -8.17
N GLU A 19 19.45 4.80 -7.29
CA GLU A 19 18.86 6.10 -7.61
C GLU A 19 17.50 6.00 -8.36
N ILE A 20 16.85 4.83 -8.34
CA ILE A 20 15.51 4.63 -8.90
C ILE A 20 14.54 4.45 -7.73
N PRO A 21 13.54 5.32 -7.57
CA PRO A 21 12.50 5.13 -6.58
C PRO A 21 11.51 4.04 -7.03
N TYR A 22 11.27 3.09 -6.13
CA TYR A 22 10.26 2.06 -6.24
C TYR A 22 9.13 2.42 -5.27
N VAL A 23 8.05 2.94 -5.81
CA VAL A 23 6.87 3.33 -5.04
C VAL A 23 5.92 2.15 -4.99
N GLN A 24 5.73 1.59 -3.83
CA GLN A 24 4.70 0.57 -3.61
C GLN A 24 3.37 1.26 -3.34
N ILE A 25 2.42 1.07 -4.23
CA ILE A 25 1.05 1.51 -4.06
C ILE A 25 0.27 0.41 -3.35
N ASN A 26 -0.34 0.78 -2.25
CA ASN A 26 -1.08 -0.17 -1.43
C ASN A 26 -2.26 -0.79 -2.17
N SER A 27 -2.73 -1.93 -1.69
CA SER A 27 -3.94 -2.59 -2.20
C SER A 27 -5.16 -1.66 -2.09
N MET A 28 -6.10 -1.83 -3.00
CA MET A 28 -7.37 -1.12 -2.95
C MET A 28 -8.22 -1.54 -1.75
N SER A 29 -8.15 -2.79 -1.30
CA SER A 29 -9.21 -3.37 -0.49
C SER A 29 -8.75 -4.10 0.78
N TYR A 30 -7.55 -4.64 0.85
CA TYR A 30 -7.13 -5.45 1.99
C TYR A 30 -5.61 -5.68 2.06
N PHE A 31 -5.16 -6.09 3.25
CA PHE A 31 -3.87 -6.73 3.48
C PHE A 31 -4.07 -8.25 3.63
N TRP A 32 -3.21 -9.06 3.00
CA TRP A 32 -3.28 -10.51 3.10
C TRP A 32 -2.59 -10.99 4.37
N VAL A 33 -3.32 -11.64 5.26
CA VAL A 33 -2.78 -12.17 6.54
C VAL A 33 -2.58 -13.70 6.52
N GLY A 34 -3.22 -14.41 5.60
CA GLY A 34 -3.06 -15.84 5.43
C GLY A 34 -3.87 -16.71 6.39
N GLU A 35 -3.67 -18.03 6.29
CA GLU A 35 -4.42 -19.05 7.02
C GLU A 35 -4.22 -18.94 8.54
N GLU A 36 -3.01 -18.65 8.99
CA GLU A 36 -2.66 -18.60 10.41
C GLU A 36 -3.38 -17.46 11.16
N CYS A 37 -3.80 -16.42 10.44
CA CYS A 37 -4.51 -15.27 10.97
C CYS A 37 -5.95 -15.20 10.49
N ARG A 38 -6.54 -16.35 10.20
CA ARG A 38 -7.93 -16.47 9.76
C ARG A 38 -8.88 -15.77 10.71
N ASN A 39 -9.77 -14.95 10.17
CA ASN A 39 -10.67 -14.12 10.94
C ASN A 39 -12.01 -13.88 10.26
N GLN A 40 -12.90 -13.17 10.94
CA GLN A 40 -14.23 -12.84 10.44
C GLN A 40 -14.52 -11.36 10.65
N ALA A 41 -14.17 -10.55 9.64
CA ALA A 41 -14.41 -9.09 9.67
C ALA A 41 -15.84 -8.71 9.28
N TYR A 42 -16.57 -9.58 8.61
CA TYR A 42 -17.94 -9.35 8.11
C TYR A 42 -18.91 -10.45 8.57
N SER A 43 -20.18 -10.34 8.17
CA SER A 43 -21.21 -11.33 8.50
C SER A 43 -20.94 -12.69 7.84
N ASP A 44 -21.55 -13.74 8.42
CA ASP A 44 -21.49 -15.11 7.89
C ASP A 44 -21.90 -15.19 6.43
N GLN A 45 -22.95 -14.43 6.04
CA GLN A 45 -23.45 -14.40 4.68
C GLN A 45 -22.39 -13.86 3.70
N ILE A 46 -21.65 -12.81 4.09
CA ILE A 46 -20.59 -12.22 3.28
C ILE A 46 -19.41 -13.21 3.17
N HIS A 47 -19.00 -13.82 4.28
CA HIS A 47 -17.92 -14.80 4.27
C HIS A 47 -18.30 -16.06 3.48
N ALA A 48 -19.53 -16.52 3.53
CA ALA A 48 -20.00 -17.64 2.71
C ALA A 48 -19.94 -17.31 1.20
N ALA A 49 -20.29 -16.09 0.83
CA ALA A 49 -20.22 -15.62 -0.56
C ALA A 49 -18.79 -15.30 -1.04
N ARG A 50 -17.88 -15.00 -0.11
CA ARG A 50 -16.50 -14.61 -0.38
C ARG A 50 -15.53 -15.24 0.64
N PRO A 51 -15.27 -16.56 0.55
CA PRO A 51 -14.51 -17.30 1.56
C PRO A 51 -13.09 -16.76 1.80
N MET A 52 -12.47 -16.20 0.75
CA MET A 52 -11.11 -15.67 0.83
C MET A 52 -10.97 -14.44 1.74
N LEU A 53 -12.07 -13.76 2.08
CA LEU A 53 -12.04 -12.66 3.04
C LEU A 53 -11.55 -13.08 4.42
N ALA A 54 -11.75 -14.36 4.80
CA ALA A 54 -11.26 -14.89 6.07
C ALA A 54 -9.73 -14.83 6.22
N PHE A 55 -8.97 -14.70 5.14
CA PHE A 55 -7.52 -14.64 5.11
C PHE A 55 -6.98 -13.22 4.96
N THR A 56 -7.83 -12.21 5.13
CA THR A 56 -7.52 -10.80 4.88
C THR A 56 -7.80 -9.94 6.10
N ALA A 57 -7.07 -8.82 6.20
CA ALA A 57 -7.45 -7.67 7.01
C ALA A 57 -7.97 -6.60 6.04
N PRO A 58 -9.30 -6.43 5.89
CA PRO A 58 -9.86 -5.54 4.88
C PRO A 58 -9.81 -4.08 5.33
N TYR A 59 -9.75 -3.19 4.34
CA TYR A 59 -9.90 -1.74 4.56
C TYR A 59 -11.38 -1.36 4.54
N ARG A 60 -11.74 -0.39 5.38
CA ARG A 60 -13.11 0.14 5.46
C ARG A 60 -13.50 0.87 4.16
N ASP A 61 -12.60 1.68 3.64
CA ASP A 61 -12.80 2.48 2.44
C ASP A 61 -11.75 2.09 1.39
N PRO A 62 -12.10 2.07 0.09
CA PRO A 62 -11.15 1.67 -0.94
C PRO A 62 -9.99 2.68 -1.07
N LEU A 63 -8.78 2.16 -1.22
CA LEU A 63 -7.58 2.94 -1.48
C LEU A 63 -7.31 3.00 -2.99
N TRP A 64 -7.02 4.20 -3.46
CA TRP A 64 -6.57 4.49 -4.82
C TRP A 64 -5.83 5.83 -4.82
N THR A 65 -5.03 6.10 -5.82
CA THR A 65 -4.29 7.36 -5.89
C THR A 65 -4.18 7.87 -7.31
N THR A 66 -3.93 9.17 -7.44
CA THR A 66 -3.52 9.82 -8.68
C THR A 66 -2.01 10.02 -8.64
N VAL A 67 -1.35 9.62 -9.70
CA VAL A 67 0.06 9.91 -9.94
C VAL A 67 0.16 10.97 -11.02
N THR A 68 0.71 12.13 -10.67
CA THR A 68 0.96 13.24 -11.60
C THR A 68 2.44 13.29 -11.93
N ILE A 69 2.78 13.26 -13.22
CA ILE A 69 4.14 13.45 -13.70
C ILE A 69 4.18 14.81 -14.41
N ASP A 70 4.95 15.76 -13.86
CA ASP A 70 5.14 17.06 -14.42
C ASP A 70 6.60 17.24 -14.87
N PRO A 71 6.88 17.05 -16.17
CA PRO A 71 8.25 17.17 -16.68
C PRO A 71 8.74 18.64 -16.74
N ILE A 72 7.82 19.62 -16.72
CA ILE A 72 8.17 21.04 -16.74
C ILE A 72 8.59 21.46 -15.32
N ALA A 73 7.80 21.11 -14.32
CA ALA A 73 8.15 21.33 -12.92
C ALA A 73 9.27 20.41 -12.43
N GLY A 74 9.55 19.31 -13.15
CA GLY A 74 10.57 18.34 -12.78
C GLY A 74 10.15 17.51 -11.56
N GLU A 75 8.88 17.11 -11.48
CA GLU A 75 8.39 16.36 -10.33
C GLU A 75 7.40 15.24 -10.68
N ILE A 76 7.37 14.24 -9.82
CA ILE A 76 6.32 13.22 -9.75
C ILE A 76 5.62 13.35 -8.41
N ARG A 77 4.29 13.44 -8.41
CA ARG A 77 3.47 13.49 -7.21
C ARG A 77 2.56 12.28 -7.13
N VAL A 78 2.49 11.67 -5.94
CA VAL A 78 1.52 10.64 -5.57
C VAL A 78 0.59 11.26 -4.52
N GLU A 79 -0.70 11.27 -4.76
CA GLU A 79 -1.67 11.79 -3.81
C GLU A 79 -1.85 10.82 -2.64
N GLY A 80 -1.93 11.35 -1.42
CA GLY A 80 -2.23 10.57 -0.23
C GLY A 80 -3.70 10.20 -0.13
N ARG A 81 -3.97 9.07 0.51
CA ARG A 81 -5.32 8.63 0.87
C ARG A 81 -5.28 7.79 2.13
N GLU A 82 -6.24 8.02 3.00
CA GLU A 82 -6.37 7.28 4.26
C GLU A 82 -7.66 6.46 4.27
N SER A 83 -7.58 5.32 4.95
CA SER A 83 -8.69 4.47 5.31
C SER A 83 -8.49 3.98 6.76
N ALA A 84 -9.22 2.97 7.15
CA ALA A 84 -9.06 2.27 8.42
C ALA A 84 -9.22 0.77 8.18
N TRP A 85 -8.84 -0.05 9.15
CA TRP A 85 -9.20 -1.46 9.14
C TRP A 85 -10.71 -1.60 9.33
N ALA A 86 -11.34 -2.44 8.52
CA ALA A 86 -12.78 -2.73 8.67
C ALA A 86 -13.06 -3.62 9.90
N GLY A 87 -12.08 -4.43 10.30
CA GLY A 87 -12.09 -5.27 11.49
C GLY A 87 -10.82 -5.07 12.29
N GLN A 88 -10.25 -6.18 12.80
CA GLN A 88 -8.98 -6.15 13.52
C GLN A 88 -7.81 -5.85 12.60
N ALA A 89 -6.83 -5.10 13.12
CA ALA A 89 -5.56 -4.89 12.43
C ALA A 89 -4.77 -6.21 12.35
N PRO A 90 -3.86 -6.35 11.36
CA PRO A 90 -3.06 -7.57 11.23
C PRO A 90 -2.32 -7.96 12.52
N GLU A 91 -1.79 -7.01 13.26
CA GLU A 91 -1.10 -7.26 14.54
C GLU A 91 -2.05 -7.81 15.61
N GLU A 92 -3.28 -7.34 15.65
CA GLU A 92 -4.32 -7.82 16.58
C GLU A 92 -4.77 -9.24 16.23
N LEU A 93 -4.62 -9.65 14.96
CA LEU A 93 -4.84 -11.01 14.48
C LEU A 93 -3.65 -11.95 14.74
N GLY A 94 -2.56 -11.43 15.32
CA GLY A 94 -1.35 -12.19 15.57
C GLY A 94 -0.41 -12.31 14.36
N TYR A 95 -0.62 -11.51 13.31
CA TYR A 95 0.25 -11.53 12.14
C TYR A 95 1.66 -11.02 12.49
N ALA A 96 2.65 -11.91 12.39
CA ALA A 96 4.05 -11.62 12.67
C ALA A 96 4.76 -11.09 11.41
N ALA A 97 4.60 -9.81 11.10
CA ALA A 97 5.27 -9.21 9.95
C ALA A 97 6.77 -9.03 10.20
N PRO A 98 7.63 -9.30 9.20
CA PRO A 98 9.02 -8.86 9.21
C PRO A 98 9.12 -7.34 9.46
N LEU A 99 10.19 -6.90 10.13
CA LEU A 99 10.37 -5.49 10.52
C LEU A 99 10.24 -4.52 9.33
N ALA A 100 10.74 -4.91 8.15
CA ALA A 100 10.66 -4.13 6.93
C ALA A 100 9.21 -3.94 6.43
N GLN A 101 8.32 -4.91 6.69
CA GLN A 101 6.91 -4.83 6.27
C GLN A 101 6.05 -4.02 7.26
N ARG A 102 6.41 -3.99 8.56
CA ARG A 102 5.61 -3.33 9.60
C ARG A 102 5.36 -1.85 9.31
N LYS A 103 6.34 -1.15 8.74
CA LYS A 103 6.22 0.28 8.41
C LYS A 103 5.23 0.54 7.28
N GLY A 104 5.18 -0.36 6.30
CA GLY A 104 4.27 -0.24 5.15
C GLY A 104 2.90 -0.84 5.37
N MET A 105 2.70 -1.61 6.45
CA MET A 105 1.45 -2.33 6.75
C MET A 105 0.44 -1.40 7.42
N SER A 106 -0.24 -0.60 6.62
CA SER A 106 -1.20 0.39 7.08
C SER A 106 -2.31 0.59 6.04
N PRO A 107 -3.56 0.92 6.45
CA PRO A 107 -4.67 1.13 5.54
C PRO A 107 -4.63 2.55 4.93
N ARG A 108 -3.52 2.90 4.25
CA ARG A 108 -3.33 4.21 3.63
C ARG A 108 -2.36 4.16 2.45
N ILE A 109 -2.37 5.23 1.68
CA ILE A 109 -1.35 5.60 0.71
C ILE A 109 -0.77 6.93 1.17
N ASP A 110 0.52 6.98 1.46
CA ASP A 110 1.19 8.22 1.84
C ASP A 110 1.36 9.14 0.63
N PRO A 111 1.19 10.45 0.79
CA PRO A 111 1.56 11.39 -0.25
C PRO A 111 3.08 11.33 -0.48
N ARG A 112 3.48 11.33 -1.75
CA ARG A 112 4.88 11.29 -2.16
C ARG A 112 5.17 12.40 -3.15
N ARG A 113 6.33 13.00 -3.04
CA ARG A 113 6.88 13.92 -4.02
C ARG A 113 8.30 13.47 -4.36
N LEU A 114 8.54 13.24 -5.64
CA LEU A 114 9.83 12.84 -6.17
C LEU A 114 10.30 13.95 -7.11
N GLU A 115 11.51 14.44 -6.93
CA GLU A 115 12.12 15.40 -7.83
C GLU A 115 12.78 14.68 -9.00
N ILE A 116 12.56 15.16 -10.21
CA ILE A 116 13.24 14.70 -11.41
C ILE A 116 14.39 15.67 -11.64
N ASP A 117 15.64 15.25 -11.45
CA ASP A 117 16.76 16.13 -11.73
C ASP A 117 16.86 16.41 -13.25
N ARG A 118 17.65 17.44 -13.63
CA ARG A 118 17.82 17.82 -15.03
C ARG A 118 18.45 16.76 -15.91
N ARG A 119 18.96 15.68 -15.32
CA ARG A 119 19.48 14.50 -15.99
C ARG A 119 18.42 13.39 -16.10
N GLY A 120 17.19 13.66 -15.65
CA GLY A 120 16.09 12.68 -15.67
C GLY A 120 16.20 11.59 -14.63
N VAL A 121 16.97 11.80 -13.56
CA VAL A 121 17.07 10.89 -12.41
C VAL A 121 16.19 11.43 -11.29
N PRO A 122 15.17 10.69 -10.86
CA PRO A 122 14.33 11.11 -9.73
C PRO A 122 15.13 11.04 -8.42
N ARG A 123 14.85 11.96 -7.53
CA ARG A 123 15.36 11.96 -6.15
C ARG A 123 14.20 12.05 -5.17
N LEU A 124 14.39 11.49 -3.99
CA LEU A 124 13.48 11.71 -2.88
C LEU A 124 13.54 13.18 -2.47
N ALA A 125 12.40 13.80 -2.47
CA ALA A 125 12.27 15.16 -2.01
C ALA A 125 12.21 15.23 -0.47
#